data_5135ab2b47a4547d14e79a0433cf1e04
#
_entry.id   5135ab2b47a4547d14e79a0433cf1e04
#
_cell.length_a   1.000
_cell.length_b   1.000
_cell.length_c   1.000
_cell.angle_alpha   90.00
_cell.angle_beta   90.00
_cell.angle_gamma   90.00
#
_symmetry.space_group_name_H-M   'P 1'
#
loop_
_entity.id
_entity.type
_entity.pdbx_description
1 polymer ?
#
loop_
_entity_poly.entity_id
_entity_poly.type
_entity_poly.pdbx_seq_one_letter_code
_entity_poly.pdbx_strand_id
1 'polypeptide(L)'
;MKLDEKDIKLLKELQNNCKQNLKELARKLDMKITTVYDRIKKLENDKIIKGYTAIIDGEKIGVPVTAFIFIRFHYYYPEEEILSQEEVAKKISFLPGVQEVHIIPGEWDMVVKVKGKDVKQIGLFVIDQLRRIRGIDRTLTTDVWVSAKESPEIDLNLLKLGK
;
A
#
# COMPACT_ATOMS: atom_id res chain seq x y z
N MET A 1 -13.72 16.56 1.99
CA MET A 1 -15.08 16.34 1.39
C MET A 1 -15.89 15.41 2.28
N LYS A 2 -17.21 15.61 2.41
CA LYS A 2 -18.10 14.61 3.05
C LYS A 2 -18.66 13.72 1.95
N LEU A 3 -18.39 12.39 2.03
CA LEU A 3 -18.94 11.40 1.10
C LEU A 3 -20.45 11.21 1.37
N ASP A 4 -21.25 11.12 0.32
CA ASP A 4 -22.66 10.72 0.41
C ASP A 4 -22.83 9.21 0.17
N GLU A 5 -24.06 8.70 0.35
CA GLU A 5 -24.36 7.27 0.13
C GLU A 5 -24.09 6.81 -1.30
N LYS A 6 -24.30 7.71 -2.28
CA LYS A 6 -24.04 7.40 -3.70
C LYS A 6 -22.56 7.30 -3.98
N ASP A 7 -21.73 8.13 -3.36
CA ASP A 7 -20.27 8.07 -3.47
C ASP A 7 -19.76 6.74 -2.86
N ILE A 8 -20.28 6.32 -1.72
CA ILE A 8 -19.90 5.06 -1.08
C ILE A 8 -20.29 3.85 -1.93
N LYS A 9 -21.51 3.83 -2.48
CA LYS A 9 -21.94 2.77 -3.40
C LYS A 9 -21.05 2.71 -4.64
N LEU A 10 -20.70 3.85 -5.21
CA LEU A 10 -19.83 3.97 -6.36
C LEU A 10 -18.40 3.46 -6.05
N LEU A 11 -17.83 3.85 -4.92
CA LEU A 11 -16.52 3.37 -4.48
C LEU A 11 -16.50 1.86 -4.24
N LYS A 12 -17.56 1.27 -3.67
CA LYS A 12 -17.68 -0.20 -3.51
C LYS A 12 -17.66 -0.92 -4.86
N GLU A 13 -18.42 -0.44 -5.84
CA GLU A 13 -18.42 -1.00 -7.19
C GLU A 13 -17.05 -0.90 -7.87
N LEU A 14 -16.37 0.24 -7.71
CA LEU A 14 -15.04 0.46 -8.29
C LEU A 14 -13.96 -0.39 -7.59
N GLN A 15 -14.04 -0.63 -6.28
CA GLN A 15 -13.13 -1.56 -5.59
C GLN A 15 -13.32 -3.00 -6.07
N ASN A 16 -14.56 -3.44 -6.31
CA ASN A 16 -14.85 -4.76 -6.84
C ASN A 16 -14.35 -4.94 -8.29
N ASN A 17 -14.60 -3.97 -9.15
CA ASN A 17 -14.16 -3.99 -10.54
C ASN A 17 -14.06 -2.58 -11.13
N CYS A 18 -12.84 -2.05 -11.17
CA CYS A 18 -12.59 -0.74 -11.76
C CYS A 18 -12.64 -0.71 -13.32
N LYS A 19 -12.72 -1.88 -13.98
CA LYS A 19 -12.81 -1.98 -15.44
C LYS A 19 -14.23 -1.93 -16.00
N GLN A 20 -15.26 -1.85 -15.13
CA GLN A 20 -16.64 -1.68 -15.60
C GLN A 20 -16.78 -0.39 -16.41
N ASN A 21 -17.57 -0.44 -17.47
CA ASN A 21 -17.90 0.77 -18.22
C ASN A 21 -18.92 1.64 -17.47
N LEU A 22 -18.93 2.94 -17.79
CA LEU A 22 -19.82 3.90 -17.14
C LEU A 22 -21.31 3.57 -17.25
N LYS A 23 -21.72 2.92 -18.35
CA LYS A 23 -23.12 2.51 -18.57
C LYS A 23 -23.53 1.39 -17.61
N GLU A 24 -22.64 0.43 -17.36
CA GLU A 24 -22.88 -0.63 -16.38
C GLU A 24 -22.95 -0.09 -14.94
N LEU A 25 -22.01 0.78 -14.57
CA LEU A 25 -22.02 1.45 -13.27
C LEU A 25 -23.30 2.27 -13.06
N ALA A 26 -23.70 3.04 -14.07
CA ALA A 26 -24.92 3.85 -14.04
C ALA A 26 -26.17 2.98 -13.80
N ARG A 27 -26.27 1.85 -14.50
CA ARG A 27 -27.37 0.88 -14.34
C ARG A 27 -27.39 0.26 -12.94
N LYS A 28 -26.24 -0.20 -12.44
CA LYS A 28 -26.14 -0.82 -11.12
C LYS A 28 -26.48 0.13 -9.97
N LEU A 29 -26.11 1.38 -10.12
CA LEU A 29 -26.25 2.41 -9.10
C LEU A 29 -27.54 3.22 -9.22
N ASP A 30 -28.38 2.94 -10.23
CA ASP A 30 -29.57 3.72 -10.58
C ASP A 30 -29.29 5.22 -10.70
N MET A 31 -28.28 5.55 -11.54
CA MET A 31 -27.83 6.92 -11.79
C MET A 31 -27.72 7.19 -13.27
N LYS A 32 -27.78 8.47 -13.65
CA LYS A 32 -27.42 8.89 -15.02
C LYS A 32 -25.91 8.71 -15.26
N ILE A 33 -25.52 8.34 -16.48
CA ILE A 33 -24.11 8.12 -16.86
C ILE A 33 -23.25 9.38 -16.57
N THR A 34 -23.79 10.56 -16.88
CA THR A 34 -23.13 11.86 -16.61
C THR A 34 -22.89 12.05 -15.11
N THR A 35 -23.87 11.71 -14.27
CA THR A 35 -23.74 11.80 -12.81
C THR A 35 -22.65 10.87 -12.28
N VAL A 36 -22.55 9.64 -12.80
CA VAL A 36 -21.47 8.69 -12.42
C VAL A 36 -20.12 9.24 -12.83
N TYR A 37 -20.01 9.75 -14.05
CA TYR A 37 -18.78 10.35 -14.55
C TYR A 37 -18.31 11.52 -13.68
N ASP A 38 -19.20 12.47 -13.39
CA ASP A 38 -18.89 13.67 -12.60
C ASP A 38 -18.46 13.29 -11.17
N ARG A 39 -19.11 12.27 -10.57
CA ARG A 39 -18.73 11.77 -9.25
C ARG A 39 -17.37 11.11 -9.25
N ILE A 40 -17.05 10.27 -10.24
CA ILE A 40 -15.72 9.68 -10.37
C ILE A 40 -14.66 10.78 -10.47
N LYS A 41 -14.87 11.75 -11.36
CA LYS A 41 -13.95 12.89 -11.53
C LYS A 41 -13.74 13.67 -10.24
N LYS A 42 -14.81 13.90 -9.48
CA LYS A 42 -14.72 14.58 -8.19
C LYS A 42 -13.90 13.74 -7.18
N LEU A 43 -14.14 12.42 -7.09
CA LEU A 43 -13.41 11.54 -6.19
C LEU A 43 -11.92 11.44 -6.56
N GLU A 44 -11.58 11.48 -7.85
CA GLU A 44 -10.20 11.55 -8.35
C GLU A 44 -9.52 12.89 -8.00
N ASN A 45 -10.21 14.01 -8.26
CA ASN A 45 -9.70 15.37 -7.99
C ASN A 45 -9.45 15.58 -6.48
N ASP A 46 -10.36 15.08 -5.64
CA ASP A 46 -10.26 15.15 -4.18
C ASP A 46 -9.27 14.10 -3.62
N LYS A 47 -8.58 13.34 -4.49
CA LYS A 47 -7.60 12.28 -4.13
C LYS A 47 -8.16 11.18 -3.22
N ILE A 48 -9.48 10.98 -3.22
CA ILE A 48 -10.12 9.83 -2.57
C ILE A 48 -9.81 8.57 -3.38
N ILE A 49 -9.96 8.64 -4.70
CA ILE A 49 -9.40 7.66 -5.62
C ILE A 49 -7.98 8.12 -5.96
N LYS A 50 -6.98 7.40 -5.47
CA LYS A 50 -5.56 7.69 -5.70
C LYS A 50 -5.05 7.15 -7.03
N GLY A 51 -5.71 6.14 -7.58
CA GLY A 51 -5.33 5.50 -8.82
C GLY A 51 -6.07 4.19 -9.02
N TYR A 52 -5.76 3.53 -10.13
CA TYR A 52 -6.28 2.22 -10.49
C TYR A 52 -5.09 1.31 -10.80
N THR A 53 -5.13 0.07 -10.33
CA THR A 53 -4.05 -0.88 -10.57
C THR A 53 -4.60 -2.28 -10.87
N ALA A 54 -3.82 -3.06 -11.60
CA ALA A 54 -4.08 -4.48 -11.77
C ALA A 54 -3.47 -5.25 -10.58
N ILE A 55 -4.24 -6.15 -9.99
CA ILE A 55 -3.72 -7.09 -9.00
C ILE A 55 -3.07 -8.24 -9.76
N ILE A 56 -1.76 -8.41 -9.57
CA ILE A 56 -0.95 -9.39 -10.29
C ILE A 56 -0.72 -10.60 -9.39
N ASP A 57 -0.93 -11.79 -9.95
CA ASP A 57 -0.57 -13.06 -9.32
C ASP A 57 0.95 -13.24 -9.37
N GLY A 58 1.61 -13.03 -8.23
CA GLY A 58 3.07 -13.10 -8.11
C GLY A 58 3.62 -14.49 -8.43
N GLU A 59 2.91 -15.56 -8.07
CA GLU A 59 3.36 -16.94 -8.37
C GLU A 59 3.44 -17.17 -9.87
N LYS A 60 2.42 -16.72 -10.62
CA LYS A 60 2.37 -16.89 -12.08
C LYS A 60 3.43 -16.10 -12.85
N ILE A 61 3.94 -15.03 -12.27
CA ILE A 61 5.00 -14.22 -12.90
C ILE A 61 6.40 -14.50 -12.34
N GLY A 62 6.53 -15.51 -11.44
CA GLY A 62 7.83 -15.91 -10.89
C GLY A 62 8.33 -15.03 -9.73
N VAL A 63 7.46 -14.36 -9.01
CA VAL A 63 7.74 -13.54 -7.81
C VAL A 63 6.85 -13.98 -6.65
N PRO A 64 6.96 -15.26 -6.21
CA PRO A 64 6.02 -15.84 -5.24
C PRO A 64 6.26 -15.40 -3.80
N VAL A 65 7.49 -15.01 -3.46
CA VAL A 65 7.85 -14.77 -2.07
C VAL A 65 7.44 -13.39 -1.62
N THR A 66 6.70 -13.32 -0.51
CA THR A 66 6.42 -12.10 0.23
C THR A 66 7.13 -12.18 1.57
N ALA A 67 7.78 -11.10 1.99
CA ALA A 67 8.36 -10.99 3.32
C ALA A 67 8.03 -9.64 3.97
N PHE A 68 7.95 -9.66 5.30
CA PHE A 68 7.92 -8.46 6.12
C PHE A 68 9.28 -8.30 6.79
N ILE A 69 9.86 -7.11 6.67
CA ILE A 69 11.13 -6.77 7.27
C ILE A 69 10.87 -5.69 8.31
N PHE A 70 11.07 -6.04 9.57
CA PHE A 70 10.99 -5.11 10.68
C PHE A 70 12.35 -4.47 10.87
N ILE A 71 12.38 -3.16 11.09
CA ILE A 71 13.58 -2.36 11.17
C ILE A 71 13.58 -1.61 12.51
N ARG A 72 14.70 -1.69 13.23
CA ARG A 72 15.01 -0.78 14.31
C ARG A 72 15.86 0.35 13.76
N PHE A 73 15.49 1.58 14.10
CA PHE A 73 16.13 2.78 13.60
C PHE A 73 17.01 3.41 14.66
N HIS A 74 18.19 3.87 14.24
CA HIS A 74 19.11 4.61 15.09
C HIS A 74 19.09 6.09 14.71
N TYR A 75 18.64 6.91 15.65
CA TYR A 75 18.40 8.34 15.41
C TYR A 75 19.65 9.21 15.52
N TYR A 76 20.59 8.80 16.38
CA TYR A 76 21.71 9.65 16.79
C TYR A 76 23.04 9.05 16.34
N TYR A 77 23.87 9.89 15.72
CA TYR A 77 25.26 9.61 15.50
C TYR A 77 26.08 10.73 16.14
N PRO A 78 27.16 10.43 16.90
CA PRO A 78 28.02 11.45 17.50
C PRO A 78 28.45 12.46 16.44
N GLU A 79 28.40 13.76 16.78
CA GLU A 79 28.85 14.87 15.94
C GLU A 79 28.08 15.11 14.63
N GLU A 80 26.90 14.51 14.45
CA GLU A 80 26.13 14.64 13.23
C GLU A 80 24.66 15.03 13.50
N GLU A 81 23.98 15.49 12.43
CA GLU A 81 22.56 15.82 12.47
C GLU A 81 21.69 14.59 12.80
N ILE A 82 20.59 14.83 13.50
CA ILE A 82 19.57 13.81 13.77
C ILE A 82 19.02 13.31 12.43
N LEU A 83 19.06 12.00 12.23
CA LEU A 83 18.50 11.40 11.02
C LEU A 83 16.97 11.44 11.05
N SER A 84 16.38 11.88 9.94
CA SER A 84 14.93 11.80 9.75
C SER A 84 14.51 10.38 9.39
N GLN A 85 13.69 9.79 10.25
CA GLN A 85 13.08 8.47 10.00
C GLN A 85 12.21 8.47 8.73
N GLU A 86 11.51 9.57 8.45
CA GLU A 86 10.67 9.73 7.27
C GLU A 86 11.49 9.75 5.98
N GLU A 87 12.65 10.43 5.98
CA GLU A 87 13.55 10.45 4.83
C GLU A 87 14.14 9.07 4.54
N VAL A 88 14.49 8.33 5.59
CA VAL A 88 14.99 6.95 5.45
C VAL A 88 13.87 6.03 4.95
N ALA A 89 12.66 6.11 5.49
CA ALA A 89 11.50 5.37 4.99
C ALA A 89 11.23 5.67 3.51
N LYS A 90 11.33 6.94 3.11
CA LYS A 90 11.21 7.35 1.70
C LYS A 90 12.31 6.76 0.82
N LYS A 91 13.58 6.74 1.28
CA LYS A 91 14.66 6.07 0.53
C LYS A 91 14.38 4.59 0.34
N ILE A 92 13.92 3.89 1.39
CA ILE A 92 13.55 2.48 1.34
C ILE A 92 12.44 2.24 0.32
N SER A 93 11.44 3.11 0.24
CA SER A 93 10.28 2.95 -0.65
C SER A 93 10.62 2.94 -2.14
N PHE A 94 11.80 3.41 -2.53
CA PHE A 94 12.29 3.37 -3.91
C PHE A 94 13.14 2.13 -4.24
N LEU A 95 13.42 1.27 -3.27
CA LEU A 95 14.20 0.05 -3.52
C LEU A 95 13.38 -0.98 -4.31
N PRO A 96 14.02 -1.74 -5.21
CA PRO A 96 13.35 -2.78 -5.98
C PRO A 96 12.69 -3.83 -5.09
N GLY A 97 11.47 -4.24 -5.44
CA GLY A 97 10.71 -5.25 -4.71
C GLY A 97 9.97 -4.73 -3.49
N VAL A 98 10.22 -3.51 -3.03
CA VAL A 98 9.48 -2.88 -1.94
C VAL A 98 8.07 -2.51 -2.41
N GLN A 99 7.07 -2.98 -1.66
CA GLN A 99 5.66 -2.68 -1.91
C GLN A 99 5.10 -1.65 -0.92
N GLU A 100 5.49 -1.78 0.35
CA GLU A 100 4.99 -0.93 1.43
C GLU A 100 6.11 -0.60 2.40
N VAL A 101 6.10 0.61 2.94
CA VAL A 101 6.97 1.05 4.03
C VAL A 101 6.13 1.83 5.01
N HIS A 102 6.10 1.40 6.26
CA HIS A 102 5.35 2.06 7.31
C HIS A 102 6.26 2.33 8.51
N ILE A 103 6.16 3.53 9.05
CA ILE A 103 6.71 3.88 10.37
C ILE A 103 5.69 3.44 11.39
N ILE A 104 6.11 2.65 12.37
CA ILE A 104 5.23 2.03 13.37
C ILE A 104 5.73 2.32 14.78
N PRO A 105 4.84 2.46 15.77
CA PRO A 105 5.23 2.54 17.16
C PRO A 105 5.51 1.15 17.74
N GLY A 106 6.42 1.05 18.71
CA GLY A 106 6.66 -0.19 19.47
C GLY A 106 8.13 -0.63 19.49
N GLU A 107 8.37 -1.93 19.54
CA GLU A 107 9.72 -2.49 19.57
C GLU A 107 10.50 -2.23 18.28
N TRP A 108 9.79 -2.18 17.16
CA TRP A 108 10.32 -1.88 15.84
C TRP A 108 9.80 -0.52 15.38
N ASP A 109 10.64 0.21 14.69
CA ASP A 109 10.36 1.57 14.21
C ASP A 109 9.72 1.61 12.84
N MET A 110 10.00 0.61 12.01
CA MET A 110 9.43 0.50 10.66
C MET A 110 9.11 -0.94 10.30
N VAL A 111 8.14 -1.12 9.41
CA VAL A 111 7.87 -2.38 8.72
C VAL A 111 7.87 -2.14 7.22
N VAL A 112 8.55 -3.03 6.49
CA VAL A 112 8.67 -3.01 5.03
C VAL A 112 8.10 -4.30 4.47
N LYS A 113 7.16 -4.21 3.55
CA LYS A 113 6.67 -5.35 2.77
C LYS A 113 7.44 -5.42 1.46
N VAL A 114 8.02 -6.58 1.19
CA VAL A 114 8.79 -6.81 -0.04
C VAL A 114 8.29 -8.05 -0.75
N LYS A 115 8.43 -8.06 -2.09
CA LYS A 115 8.23 -9.26 -2.91
C LYS A 115 9.53 -9.63 -3.61
N GLY A 116 9.75 -10.94 -3.75
CA GLY A 116 10.93 -11.47 -4.41
C GLY A 116 10.68 -12.83 -5.05
N LYS A 117 11.61 -13.22 -5.90
CA LYS A 117 11.59 -14.48 -6.63
C LYS A 117 11.81 -15.68 -5.71
N ASP A 118 12.68 -15.52 -4.71
CA ASP A 118 13.01 -16.55 -3.73
C ASP A 118 13.53 -15.92 -2.41
N VAL A 119 13.61 -16.71 -1.35
CA VAL A 119 14.08 -16.28 -0.02
C VAL A 119 15.53 -15.79 -0.07
N LYS A 120 16.36 -16.36 -0.95
CA LYS A 120 17.76 -15.92 -1.13
C LYS A 120 17.82 -14.49 -1.67
N GLN A 121 16.97 -14.14 -2.64
CA GLN A 121 16.88 -12.78 -3.17
C GLN A 121 16.44 -11.78 -2.08
N ILE A 122 15.47 -12.15 -1.22
CA ILE A 122 15.08 -11.33 -0.07
C ILE A 122 16.25 -11.13 0.89
N GLY A 123 17.00 -12.19 1.20
CA GLY A 123 18.20 -12.11 2.07
C GLY A 123 19.28 -11.18 1.49
N LEU A 124 19.57 -11.30 0.20
CA LEU A 124 20.53 -10.42 -0.49
C LEU A 124 20.04 -8.96 -0.52
N PHE A 125 18.76 -8.73 -0.76
CA PHE A 125 18.16 -7.39 -0.65
C PHE A 125 18.41 -6.76 0.73
N VAL A 126 18.22 -7.51 1.80
CA VAL A 126 18.46 -7.03 3.18
C VAL A 126 19.94 -6.68 3.39
N ILE A 127 20.85 -7.56 2.97
CA ILE A 127 22.29 -7.40 3.21
C ILE A 127 22.89 -6.31 2.31
N ASP A 128 22.56 -6.34 1.03
CA ASP A 128 23.26 -5.53 0.03
C ASP A 128 22.63 -4.15 -0.19
N GLN A 129 21.35 -3.99 0.13
CA GLN A 129 20.63 -2.76 -0.11
C GLN A 129 20.12 -2.14 1.18
N LEU A 130 19.30 -2.86 1.95
CA LEU A 130 18.62 -2.29 3.09
C LEU A 130 19.58 -1.91 4.21
N ARG A 131 20.46 -2.83 4.65
CA ARG A 131 21.41 -2.59 5.75
C ARG A 131 22.51 -1.57 5.43
N ARG A 132 22.66 -1.18 4.19
CA ARG A 132 23.61 -0.11 3.80
C ARG A 132 23.01 1.28 3.98
N ILE A 133 21.72 1.38 4.23
CA ILE A 133 21.07 2.66 4.49
C ILE A 133 21.40 3.08 5.91
N ARG A 134 22.00 4.27 6.02
CA ARG A 134 22.32 4.87 7.32
C ARG A 134 21.04 5.06 8.14
N GLY A 135 21.11 4.78 9.43
CA GLY A 135 19.97 4.81 10.34
C GLY A 135 19.32 3.44 10.55
N ILE A 136 19.65 2.43 9.77
CA ILE A 136 19.19 1.07 10.00
C ILE A 136 20.15 0.36 10.96
N ASP A 137 19.68 0.12 12.19
CA ASP A 137 20.47 -0.54 13.25
C ASP A 137 20.30 -2.07 13.18
N ARG A 138 19.05 -2.53 13.23
CA ARG A 138 18.71 -3.95 13.26
C ARG A 138 17.53 -4.26 12.34
N THR A 139 17.57 -5.45 11.73
CA THR A 139 16.49 -5.95 10.89
C THR A 139 16.06 -7.35 11.34
N LEU A 140 14.75 -7.61 11.29
CA LEU A 140 14.16 -8.93 11.40
C LEU A 140 13.34 -9.20 10.13
N THR A 141 13.70 -10.22 9.40
CA THR A 141 12.97 -10.65 8.20
C THR A 141 12.08 -11.83 8.52
N THR A 142 10.83 -11.76 8.12
CA THR A 142 9.82 -12.81 8.31
C THR A 142 9.16 -13.11 6.97
N ASP A 143 9.41 -14.31 6.43
CA ASP A 143 8.79 -14.75 5.20
C ASP A 143 7.34 -15.16 5.44
N VAL A 144 6.45 -14.81 4.52
CA VAL A 144 5.04 -15.23 4.53
C VAL A 144 4.94 -16.62 3.94
N TRP A 145 4.52 -17.60 4.73
CA TRP A 145 4.33 -18.99 4.27
C TRP A 145 2.94 -19.20 3.70
N VAL A 146 1.92 -18.60 4.33
CA VAL A 146 0.51 -18.67 3.90
C VAL A 146 -0.13 -17.31 4.05
N SER A 147 -0.71 -16.80 2.97
CA SER A 147 -1.52 -15.59 3.00
C SER A 147 -3.00 -15.96 3.02
N ALA A 148 -3.66 -15.76 4.15
CA ALA A 148 -5.11 -16.00 4.27
C ALA A 148 -5.94 -14.90 3.59
N LYS A 149 -5.42 -13.67 3.55
CA LYS A 149 -6.03 -12.53 2.86
C LYS A 149 -4.97 -11.50 2.52
N GLU A 150 -4.95 -11.08 1.27
CA GLU A 150 -4.21 -9.91 0.81
C GLU A 150 -5.14 -9.09 -0.09
N SER A 151 -5.51 -7.91 0.35
CA SER A 151 -6.42 -7.03 -0.40
C SER A 151 -6.13 -5.57 -0.09
N PRO A 152 -6.05 -4.70 -1.10
CA PRO A 152 -6.00 -3.25 -0.92
C PRO A 152 -7.39 -2.64 -0.63
N GLU A 153 -8.43 -3.46 -0.61
CA GLU A 153 -9.81 -3.01 -0.43
C GLU A 153 -10.06 -2.49 0.99
N ILE A 154 -10.67 -1.30 1.06
CA ILE A 154 -11.09 -0.69 2.32
C ILE A 154 -12.56 -1.03 2.56
N ASP A 155 -12.90 -1.57 3.73
CA ASP A 155 -14.30 -1.79 4.11
C ASP A 155 -15.01 -0.44 4.36
N LEU A 156 -15.77 -0.01 3.36
CA LEU A 156 -16.51 1.27 3.42
C LEU A 156 -17.72 1.23 4.37
N ASN A 157 -18.06 0.08 4.96
CA ASN A 157 -19.08 0.02 6.02
C ASN A 157 -18.56 0.63 7.34
N LEU A 158 -17.23 0.78 7.49
CA LEU A 158 -16.62 1.48 8.61
C LEU A 158 -16.93 2.99 8.61
N LEU A 159 -17.35 3.54 7.46
CA LEU A 159 -17.74 4.94 7.36
C LEU A 159 -19.13 5.11 8.01
N LYS A 160 -19.16 5.69 9.22
CA LYS A 160 -20.41 6.18 9.79
C LYS A 160 -20.83 7.41 9.00
N LEU A 161 -21.79 7.26 8.07
CA LEU A 161 -22.46 8.41 7.48
C LEU A 161 -23.17 9.13 8.63
N GLY A 162 -22.71 10.30 8.97
CA GLY A 162 -23.38 11.12 9.97
C GLY A 162 -24.83 11.32 9.58
N LYS A 163 -25.74 10.92 10.47
CA LYS A 163 -27.16 11.25 10.37
C LYS A 163 -27.34 12.77 10.39
#